data_5fdb8ad870940cd690e5795c667ee600
#
_entry.id   5fdb8ad870940cd690e5795c667ee600
#
_cell.length_a   1.000
_cell.length_b   1.000
_cell.length_c   1.000
_cell.angle_alpha   90.00
_cell.angle_beta   90.00
_cell.angle_gamma   90.00
#
_symmetry.space_group_name_H-M   'P 1'
#
loop_
_entity.id
_entity.type
_entity.pdbx_description
1 polymer ?
#
loop_
_entity_poly.entity_id
_entity_poly.type
_entity_poly.pdbx_seq_one_letter_code
_entity_poly.pdbx_strand_id
1 'polypeptide(L)'
;MTELIDVKAREILDSRGNPTVEVDVVLACGAKGRAAVPSGASTGTREALELRDNAESRFLGKGVLNAVANVNEVIAPEIIGYDAMDQAGLDRTMIDIDGTENKSRLGANAILGVSMAAARAAAEACEIPLFQHLGGINARLLPVPMMNIINGGAHAANNLDIQEFMILPFGAASVAEAIRMGAETFHHLARILKGEGLSTAVGDEGGFAPNLSSNEVALEYIINAIEAAGYRPGKDIGIALDAAASEFYRDGKYIFQSEGRELTAVELIDYYEALIEKYPLYSIEDGLAEGDWDSWEIMTERLGNAIQIVGDDIFVTNPDIFKRGIEKGVANSILIKLNQIGTLTETLDTIQMAKESGYTTVVSHRSGETEDSFIADLAVGINSGQIKTGSMSRSDRVAKYNQLIRIEERLGESAAFPENLFV
;
A
#
# COMPACT_ATOMS: atom_id res chain seq x y z
N MET A 1 -23.53 21.22 -12.85
CA MET A 1 -22.78 20.74 -14.04
C MET A 1 -21.79 19.63 -13.70
N THR A 2 -21.74 19.23 -12.44
CA THR A 2 -20.90 18.14 -11.90
C THR A 2 -21.65 16.82 -11.73
N GLU A 3 -22.89 16.75 -12.33
CA GLU A 3 -23.70 15.53 -12.32
C GLU A 3 -23.07 14.46 -13.22
N LEU A 4 -23.07 13.20 -12.77
CA LEU A 4 -22.67 12.04 -13.54
C LEU A 4 -23.65 11.80 -14.71
N ILE A 5 -23.14 11.71 -15.92
CA ILE A 5 -23.94 11.42 -17.11
C ILE A 5 -23.59 10.09 -17.79
N ASP A 6 -22.40 9.55 -17.52
CA ASP A 6 -21.98 8.25 -18.01
C ASP A 6 -21.00 7.60 -17.01
N VAL A 7 -21.17 6.30 -16.78
CA VAL A 7 -20.29 5.47 -15.96
C VAL A 7 -20.09 4.15 -16.70
N LYS A 8 -18.85 3.80 -17.01
CA LYS A 8 -18.54 2.62 -17.81
C LYS A 8 -17.32 1.88 -17.26
N ALA A 9 -17.52 0.63 -16.90
CA ALA A 9 -16.44 -0.27 -16.52
C ALA A 9 -15.99 -1.17 -17.67
N ARG A 10 -14.72 -1.61 -17.58
CA ARG A 10 -14.13 -2.66 -18.41
C ARG A 10 -13.15 -3.51 -17.60
N GLU A 11 -12.86 -4.69 -18.16
CA GLU A 11 -11.78 -5.53 -17.67
C GLU A 11 -10.49 -5.13 -18.35
N ILE A 12 -9.42 -4.93 -17.55
CA ILE A 12 -8.04 -4.72 -18.00
C ILE A 12 -7.12 -5.73 -17.32
N LEU A 13 -5.82 -5.70 -17.57
CA LEU A 13 -4.84 -6.55 -16.90
C LEU A 13 -4.03 -5.77 -15.85
N ASP A 14 -3.77 -6.43 -14.73
CA ASP A 14 -2.85 -5.97 -13.71
C ASP A 14 -1.38 -6.32 -14.04
N SER A 15 -0.44 -5.89 -13.20
CA SER A 15 1.00 -6.12 -13.36
C SER A 15 1.43 -7.59 -13.33
N ARG A 16 0.53 -8.49 -12.88
CA ARG A 16 0.73 -9.94 -12.87
C ARG A 16 0.07 -10.64 -14.06
N GLY A 17 -0.60 -9.87 -14.94
CA GLY A 17 -1.37 -10.41 -16.08
C GLY A 17 -2.73 -11.00 -15.66
N ASN A 18 -3.21 -10.71 -14.44
CA ASN A 18 -4.55 -11.08 -14.01
C ASN A 18 -5.55 -9.96 -14.35
N PRO A 19 -6.82 -10.29 -14.64
CA PRO A 19 -7.85 -9.29 -14.85
C PRO A 19 -8.10 -8.41 -13.62
N THR A 20 -8.39 -7.13 -13.87
CA THR A 20 -8.91 -6.20 -12.88
C THR A 20 -9.90 -5.22 -13.51
N VAL A 21 -10.60 -4.43 -12.67
CA VAL A 21 -11.64 -3.49 -13.09
C VAL A 21 -11.04 -2.11 -13.35
N GLU A 22 -11.38 -1.50 -14.48
CA GLU A 22 -11.16 -0.09 -14.76
C GLU A 22 -12.50 0.58 -15.02
N VAL A 23 -12.71 1.79 -14.47
CA VAL A 23 -13.95 2.56 -14.60
C VAL A 23 -13.66 3.95 -15.16
N ASP A 24 -14.48 4.37 -16.15
CA ASP A 24 -14.57 5.74 -16.60
C ASP A 24 -15.85 6.38 -16.06
N VAL A 25 -15.76 7.61 -15.59
CA VAL A 25 -16.88 8.49 -15.20
C VAL A 25 -16.84 9.75 -16.05
N VAL A 26 -17.98 10.18 -16.59
CA VAL A 26 -18.13 11.42 -17.35
C VAL A 26 -19.18 12.31 -16.70
N LEU A 27 -18.85 13.59 -16.51
CA LEU A 27 -19.74 14.59 -15.93
C LEU A 27 -20.42 15.46 -17.00
N ALA A 28 -21.54 16.09 -16.65
CA ALA A 28 -22.32 16.96 -17.55
C ALA A 28 -21.53 18.15 -18.13
N CYS A 29 -20.48 18.62 -17.45
CA CYS A 29 -19.53 19.63 -17.98
C CYS A 29 -18.52 19.06 -18.98
N GLY A 30 -18.47 17.74 -19.19
CA GLY A 30 -17.51 17.07 -20.05
C GLY A 30 -16.25 16.59 -19.36
N ALA A 31 -16.06 16.91 -18.06
CA ALA A 31 -14.94 16.39 -17.26
C ALA A 31 -15.02 14.86 -17.15
N LYS A 32 -13.85 14.21 -17.09
CA LYS A 32 -13.73 12.73 -17.08
C LYS A 32 -12.79 12.29 -15.99
N GLY A 33 -13.15 11.20 -15.31
CA GLY A 33 -12.26 10.50 -14.40
C GLY A 33 -12.13 9.03 -14.80
N ARG A 34 -10.93 8.48 -14.70
CA ARG A 34 -10.64 7.07 -14.92
C ARG A 34 -9.91 6.52 -13.72
N ALA A 35 -10.26 5.32 -13.27
CA ALA A 35 -9.54 4.64 -12.21
C ALA A 35 -9.47 3.15 -12.48
N ALA A 36 -8.31 2.54 -12.17
CA ALA A 36 -8.10 1.12 -12.20
C ALA A 36 -7.84 0.59 -10.78
N VAL A 37 -8.47 -0.53 -10.43
CA VAL A 37 -8.45 -1.08 -9.08
C VAL A 37 -7.30 -2.07 -8.93
N PRO A 38 -6.43 -1.94 -7.89
CA PRO A 38 -5.38 -2.92 -7.62
C PRO A 38 -5.94 -4.20 -6.98
N SER A 39 -5.12 -5.26 -6.95
CA SER A 39 -5.49 -6.59 -6.42
C SER A 39 -4.39 -7.18 -5.55
N GLY A 40 -4.71 -7.74 -4.39
CA GLY A 40 -3.74 -8.38 -3.49
C GLY A 40 -3.28 -9.77 -3.96
N ALA A 41 -2.10 -10.22 -3.50
CA ALA A 41 -1.67 -11.61 -3.53
C ALA A 41 -1.90 -12.28 -2.17
N SER A 42 -1.33 -11.71 -1.11
CA SER A 42 -1.73 -11.94 0.28
C SER A 42 -2.91 -11.03 0.60
N THR A 43 -3.90 -11.52 1.31
CA THR A 43 -5.09 -10.75 1.67
C THR A 43 -5.49 -11.06 3.10
N GLY A 44 -5.73 -10.03 3.90
CA GLY A 44 -6.30 -10.18 5.23
C GLY A 44 -7.69 -10.83 5.16
N THR A 45 -7.97 -11.72 6.09
CA THR A 45 -9.23 -12.51 6.07
C THR A 45 -10.49 -11.65 6.20
N ARG A 46 -10.32 -10.38 6.62
CA ARG A 46 -11.42 -9.43 6.88
C ARG A 46 -11.50 -8.31 5.84
N GLU A 47 -10.77 -8.40 4.73
CA GLU A 47 -10.89 -7.44 3.63
C GLU A 47 -12.27 -7.46 3.00
N ALA A 48 -12.71 -6.34 2.44
CA ALA A 48 -13.86 -6.29 1.55
C ALA A 48 -13.62 -7.16 0.32
N LEU A 49 -14.67 -7.82 -0.17
CA LEU A 49 -14.57 -8.87 -1.18
C LEU A 49 -14.20 -8.30 -2.56
N GLU A 50 -13.07 -8.70 -3.09
CA GLU A 50 -12.78 -8.58 -4.52
C GLU A 50 -13.59 -9.61 -5.30
N LEU A 51 -14.58 -9.17 -6.09
CA LEU A 51 -15.44 -10.08 -6.83
C LEU A 51 -14.73 -10.65 -8.05
N ARG A 52 -14.60 -11.98 -8.08
CA ARG A 52 -14.06 -12.79 -9.18
C ARG A 52 -15.12 -13.68 -9.80
N ASP A 53 -14.99 -13.96 -11.10
CA ASP A 53 -16.00 -14.74 -11.85
C ASP A 53 -16.01 -16.23 -11.47
N ASN A 54 -14.89 -16.77 -10.95
CA ASN A 54 -14.67 -18.18 -10.59
C ASN A 54 -14.92 -19.17 -11.77
N ALA A 55 -14.88 -18.68 -13.01
CA ALA A 55 -15.04 -19.47 -14.22
C ALA A 55 -13.68 -19.98 -14.69
N GLU A 56 -13.31 -21.21 -14.35
CA GLU A 56 -12.01 -21.83 -14.66
C GLU A 56 -11.60 -21.75 -16.14
N SER A 57 -12.58 -21.74 -17.05
CA SER A 57 -12.35 -21.63 -18.49
C SER A 57 -11.85 -20.27 -18.96
N ARG A 58 -11.87 -19.25 -18.06
CA ARG A 58 -11.46 -17.88 -18.38
C ARG A 58 -10.58 -17.34 -17.27
N PHE A 59 -9.34 -16.96 -17.63
CA PHE A 59 -8.31 -16.47 -16.70
C PHE A 59 -8.13 -17.35 -15.43
N LEU A 60 -8.32 -18.66 -15.56
CA LEU A 60 -8.20 -19.62 -14.46
C LEU A 60 -9.07 -19.24 -13.23
N GLY A 61 -10.30 -18.78 -13.49
CA GLY A 61 -11.24 -18.34 -12.46
C GLY A 61 -11.08 -16.88 -12.01
N LYS A 62 -10.03 -16.18 -12.43
CA LYS A 62 -9.70 -14.82 -11.96
C LYS A 62 -10.39 -13.70 -12.75
N GLY A 63 -11.29 -13.97 -13.71
CA GLY A 63 -12.04 -12.97 -14.46
C GLY A 63 -12.82 -12.01 -13.55
N VAL A 64 -13.16 -10.81 -14.06
CA VAL A 64 -13.90 -9.76 -13.31
C VAL A 64 -15.13 -9.25 -14.08
N LEU A 65 -15.66 -10.04 -15.03
CA LEU A 65 -16.80 -9.60 -15.83
C LEU A 65 -18.07 -9.41 -14.99
N ASN A 66 -18.25 -10.16 -13.91
CA ASN A 66 -19.37 -9.95 -12.98
C ASN A 66 -19.26 -8.61 -12.29
N ALA A 67 -18.07 -8.21 -11.83
CA ALA A 67 -17.83 -6.88 -11.25
C ALA A 67 -18.05 -5.77 -12.31
N VAL A 68 -17.58 -5.97 -13.53
CA VAL A 68 -17.82 -5.05 -14.67
C VAL A 68 -19.33 -4.92 -14.96
N ALA A 69 -20.07 -6.02 -15.00
CA ALA A 69 -21.53 -6.00 -15.18
C ALA A 69 -22.21 -5.28 -14.02
N ASN A 70 -21.80 -5.51 -12.78
CA ASN A 70 -22.33 -4.81 -11.61
C ASN A 70 -22.14 -3.29 -11.70
N VAL A 71 -20.99 -2.81 -12.20
CA VAL A 71 -20.84 -1.36 -12.46
C VAL A 71 -21.79 -0.90 -13.55
N ASN A 72 -21.81 -1.55 -14.71
CA ASN A 72 -22.52 -1.07 -15.90
C ASN A 72 -24.03 -1.20 -15.81
N GLU A 73 -24.55 -2.25 -15.14
CA GLU A 73 -25.97 -2.64 -15.16
C GLU A 73 -26.67 -2.39 -13.82
N VAL A 74 -25.93 -2.29 -12.71
CA VAL A 74 -26.52 -2.08 -11.37
C VAL A 74 -26.14 -0.74 -10.79
N ILE A 75 -24.84 -0.41 -10.68
CA ILE A 75 -24.38 0.84 -10.04
C ILE A 75 -24.68 2.04 -10.95
N ALA A 76 -24.25 2.01 -12.21
CA ALA A 76 -24.38 3.15 -13.13
C ALA A 76 -25.82 3.69 -13.24
N PRO A 77 -26.89 2.86 -13.44
CA PRO A 77 -28.25 3.36 -13.52
C PRO A 77 -28.73 4.10 -12.26
N GLU A 78 -28.24 3.70 -11.09
CA GLU A 78 -28.65 4.27 -9.79
C GLU A 78 -27.94 5.58 -9.45
N ILE A 79 -26.73 5.81 -10.01
CA ILE A 79 -25.93 6.99 -9.68
C ILE A 79 -25.89 8.06 -10.77
N ILE A 80 -26.43 7.80 -11.97
CA ILE A 80 -26.59 8.83 -13.00
C ILE A 80 -27.45 9.96 -12.45
N GLY A 81 -26.95 11.21 -12.63
CA GLY A 81 -27.56 12.41 -12.08
C GLY A 81 -27.06 12.82 -10.70
N TYR A 82 -26.29 11.99 -10.01
CA TYR A 82 -25.61 12.37 -8.76
C TYR A 82 -24.55 13.42 -9.02
N ASP A 83 -24.32 14.28 -8.04
CA ASP A 83 -23.24 15.26 -8.06
C ASP A 83 -21.93 14.60 -7.64
N ALA A 84 -20.93 14.57 -8.54
CA ALA A 84 -19.60 14.03 -8.24
C ALA A 84 -18.85 14.77 -7.10
N MET A 85 -19.31 15.98 -6.75
CA MET A 85 -18.77 16.72 -5.61
C MET A 85 -19.25 16.18 -4.25
N ASP A 86 -20.34 15.42 -4.24
CA ASP A 86 -20.83 14.70 -3.05
C ASP A 86 -20.27 13.27 -3.01
N GLN A 87 -18.95 13.16 -2.83
CA GLN A 87 -18.26 11.86 -2.76
C GLN A 87 -18.86 10.95 -1.68
N ALA A 88 -19.15 11.50 -0.51
CA ALA A 88 -19.68 10.72 0.61
C ALA A 88 -21.10 10.20 0.33
N GLY A 89 -21.95 10.99 -0.28
CA GLY A 89 -23.30 10.58 -0.71
C GLY A 89 -23.24 9.51 -1.80
N LEU A 90 -22.32 9.66 -2.78
CA LEU A 90 -22.11 8.68 -3.84
C LEU A 90 -21.63 7.33 -3.29
N ASP A 91 -20.59 7.33 -2.45
CA ASP A 91 -20.02 6.13 -1.85
C ASP A 91 -21.07 5.43 -0.97
N ARG A 92 -21.81 6.19 -0.15
CA ARG A 92 -22.89 5.66 0.68
C ARG A 92 -23.98 5.00 -0.14
N THR A 93 -24.40 5.62 -1.23
CA THR A 93 -25.39 5.03 -2.14
C THR A 93 -24.91 3.67 -2.67
N MET A 94 -23.66 3.55 -3.09
CA MET A 94 -23.11 2.27 -3.58
C MET A 94 -23.04 1.19 -2.48
N ILE A 95 -22.68 1.59 -1.25
CA ILE A 95 -22.68 0.70 -0.08
C ILE A 95 -24.11 0.21 0.21
N ASP A 96 -25.09 1.12 0.20
CA ASP A 96 -26.51 0.76 0.46
C ASP A 96 -27.10 -0.13 -0.64
N ILE A 97 -26.71 0.07 -1.91
CA ILE A 97 -27.04 -0.83 -3.01
C ILE A 97 -26.43 -2.21 -2.79
N ASP A 98 -25.18 -2.31 -2.38
CA ASP A 98 -24.55 -3.61 -2.06
C ASP A 98 -25.27 -4.31 -0.89
N GLY A 99 -25.48 -3.60 0.20
CA GLY A 99 -26.24 -4.06 1.36
C GLY A 99 -25.60 -5.19 2.15
N THR A 100 -24.32 -5.54 1.89
CA THR A 100 -23.56 -6.55 2.64
C THR A 100 -22.41 -5.89 3.41
N GLU A 101 -21.99 -6.50 4.51
CA GLU A 101 -20.93 -5.96 5.38
C GLU A 101 -19.58 -5.82 4.66
N ASN A 102 -19.25 -6.76 3.79
CA ASN A 102 -17.95 -6.83 3.10
C ASN A 102 -18.04 -6.59 1.58
N LYS A 103 -19.10 -5.93 1.10
CA LYS A 103 -19.33 -5.62 -0.32
C LYS A 103 -19.34 -6.84 -1.25
N SER A 104 -19.81 -7.98 -0.72
CA SER A 104 -19.77 -9.26 -1.44
C SER A 104 -20.79 -9.40 -2.56
N ARG A 105 -21.82 -8.54 -2.62
CA ARG A 105 -22.86 -8.61 -3.66
C ARG A 105 -22.41 -7.96 -4.95
N LEU A 106 -21.85 -6.76 -4.89
CA LEU A 106 -21.39 -6.01 -6.07
C LEU A 106 -19.89 -6.20 -6.33
N GLY A 107 -19.12 -6.40 -5.27
CA GLY A 107 -17.67 -6.45 -5.27
C GLY A 107 -17.03 -5.11 -4.87
N ALA A 108 -16.10 -5.15 -3.93
CA ALA A 108 -15.34 -3.98 -3.52
C ALA A 108 -14.56 -3.36 -4.70
N ASN A 109 -14.10 -4.18 -5.65
CA ASN A 109 -13.45 -3.73 -6.88
C ASN A 109 -14.38 -2.94 -7.81
N ALA A 110 -15.67 -3.33 -7.92
CA ALA A 110 -16.65 -2.58 -8.69
C ALA A 110 -16.94 -1.22 -8.04
N ILE A 111 -17.21 -1.19 -6.73
CA ILE A 111 -17.55 0.00 -5.96
C ILE A 111 -16.36 0.99 -5.95
N LEU A 112 -15.14 0.51 -5.63
CA LEU A 112 -13.96 1.34 -5.56
C LEU A 112 -13.60 1.97 -6.91
N GLY A 113 -13.73 1.22 -7.99
CA GLY A 113 -13.47 1.75 -9.34
C GLY A 113 -14.31 2.99 -9.64
N VAL A 114 -15.61 2.96 -9.30
CA VAL A 114 -16.51 4.10 -9.46
C VAL A 114 -16.15 5.24 -8.50
N SER A 115 -15.91 4.93 -7.23
CA SER A 115 -15.55 5.90 -6.18
C SER A 115 -14.31 6.73 -6.57
N MET A 116 -13.22 6.07 -6.98
CA MET A 116 -11.99 6.74 -7.40
C MET A 116 -12.15 7.52 -8.72
N ALA A 117 -12.88 6.95 -9.69
CA ALA A 117 -13.11 7.62 -10.97
C ALA A 117 -13.97 8.88 -10.80
N ALA A 118 -14.97 8.85 -9.93
CA ALA A 118 -15.81 10.02 -9.61
C ALA A 118 -14.98 11.15 -8.96
N ALA A 119 -14.10 10.82 -7.99
CA ALA A 119 -13.19 11.79 -7.39
C ALA A 119 -12.28 12.48 -8.42
N ARG A 120 -11.74 11.72 -9.39
CA ARG A 120 -10.95 12.29 -10.50
C ARG A 120 -11.77 13.19 -11.41
N ALA A 121 -12.99 12.76 -11.75
CA ALA A 121 -13.89 13.58 -12.57
C ALA A 121 -14.28 14.89 -11.86
N ALA A 122 -14.51 14.85 -10.54
CA ALA A 122 -14.78 16.03 -9.72
C ALA A 122 -13.57 16.99 -9.68
N ALA A 123 -12.34 16.45 -9.49
CA ALA A 123 -11.12 17.25 -9.53
C ALA A 123 -10.92 17.94 -10.89
N GLU A 124 -11.12 17.22 -11.99
CA GLU A 124 -11.06 17.75 -13.36
C GLU A 124 -12.11 18.83 -13.60
N ALA A 125 -13.36 18.63 -13.13
CA ALA A 125 -14.44 19.63 -13.23
C ALA A 125 -14.13 20.92 -12.46
N CYS A 126 -13.35 20.83 -11.40
CA CYS A 126 -12.87 21.99 -10.63
C CYS A 126 -11.57 22.60 -11.16
N GLU A 127 -10.97 22.01 -12.21
CA GLU A 127 -9.67 22.41 -12.77
C GLU A 127 -8.53 22.42 -11.73
N ILE A 128 -8.60 21.54 -10.73
CA ILE A 128 -7.56 21.37 -9.70
C ILE A 128 -6.96 19.95 -9.72
N PRO A 129 -5.68 19.78 -9.30
CA PRO A 129 -5.10 18.45 -9.20
C PRO A 129 -5.85 17.58 -8.20
N LEU A 130 -5.79 16.26 -8.42
CA LEU A 130 -6.47 15.30 -7.55
C LEU A 130 -5.99 15.40 -6.09
N PHE A 131 -4.69 15.56 -5.83
CA PHE A 131 -4.19 15.70 -4.45
C PHE A 131 -4.76 16.94 -3.73
N GLN A 132 -5.01 18.04 -4.46
CA GLN A 132 -5.64 19.24 -3.89
C GLN A 132 -7.14 19.05 -3.72
N HIS A 133 -7.81 18.31 -4.60
CA HIS A 133 -9.21 17.95 -4.43
C HIS A 133 -9.42 17.11 -3.16
N LEU A 134 -8.53 16.15 -2.91
CA LEU A 134 -8.59 15.26 -1.75
C LEU A 134 -8.22 15.94 -0.42
N GLY A 135 -7.23 16.83 -0.43
CA GLY A 135 -6.68 17.38 0.82
C GLY A 135 -6.79 18.89 1.00
N GLY A 136 -7.37 19.57 0.02
CA GLY A 136 -7.56 21.03 0.05
C GLY A 136 -6.24 21.80 -0.06
N ILE A 137 -6.25 23.03 0.44
CA ILE A 137 -5.13 23.98 0.31
C ILE A 137 -3.87 23.57 1.10
N ASN A 138 -4.00 22.65 2.07
CA ASN A 138 -2.87 22.18 2.87
C ASN A 138 -2.22 20.89 2.33
N ALA A 139 -2.68 20.36 1.21
CA ALA A 139 -2.11 19.18 0.55
C ALA A 139 -0.75 19.54 -0.09
N ARG A 140 0.35 19.39 0.66
CA ARG A 140 1.70 19.79 0.23
C ARG A 140 2.85 18.96 0.80
N LEU A 141 2.57 18.03 1.71
CA LEU A 141 3.58 17.15 2.28
C LEU A 141 3.80 15.96 1.36
N LEU A 142 4.96 15.91 0.71
CA LEU A 142 5.42 14.79 -0.10
C LEU A 142 5.81 13.64 0.84
N PRO A 143 5.44 12.39 0.53
CA PRO A 143 5.73 11.27 1.42
C PRO A 143 7.18 10.76 1.26
N VAL A 144 7.79 10.30 2.36
CA VAL A 144 8.99 9.43 2.31
C VAL A 144 8.58 8.10 1.69
N PRO A 145 9.24 7.68 0.60
CA PRO A 145 8.94 6.39 -0.01
C PRO A 145 9.57 5.23 0.78
N MET A 146 8.78 4.20 1.06
CA MET A 146 9.21 2.91 1.60
C MET A 146 9.38 1.97 0.39
N MET A 147 10.65 1.77 -0.02
CA MET A 147 10.97 1.13 -1.29
C MET A 147 11.40 -0.32 -1.07
N ASN A 148 10.59 -1.27 -1.48
CA ASN A 148 10.88 -2.70 -1.36
C ASN A 148 11.98 -3.13 -2.33
N ILE A 149 13.23 -3.35 -1.86
CA ILE A 149 14.38 -3.68 -2.70
C ILE A 149 14.80 -5.15 -2.65
N ILE A 150 14.35 -5.92 -1.64
CA ILE A 150 14.45 -7.38 -1.59
C ILE A 150 13.07 -7.95 -1.25
N ASN A 151 12.59 -8.86 -2.09
CA ASN A 151 11.34 -9.59 -1.90
C ASN A 151 11.62 -11.00 -1.33
N GLY A 152 10.74 -11.44 -0.44
CA GLY A 152 10.66 -12.81 0.05
C GLY A 152 9.20 -13.26 0.20
N GLY A 153 8.92 -14.24 1.06
CA GLY A 153 7.59 -14.70 1.38
C GLY A 153 6.72 -14.99 0.15
N ALA A 154 5.48 -14.55 0.16
CA ALA A 154 4.54 -14.74 -0.94
C ALA A 154 4.88 -13.90 -2.20
N HIS A 155 5.75 -12.89 -2.10
CA HIS A 155 6.10 -11.98 -3.19
C HIS A 155 7.26 -12.47 -4.08
N ALA A 156 7.93 -13.58 -3.73
CA ALA A 156 9.06 -14.11 -4.47
C ALA A 156 9.19 -15.63 -4.36
N ALA A 157 9.65 -16.26 -5.44
CA ALA A 157 9.98 -17.69 -5.45
C ALA A 157 11.41 -17.92 -4.94
N ASN A 158 11.70 -17.54 -3.69
CA ASN A 158 12.97 -17.74 -3.00
C ASN A 158 12.73 -18.34 -1.60
N ASN A 159 13.76 -18.38 -0.77
CA ASN A 159 13.72 -19.03 0.54
C ASN A 159 13.62 -18.04 1.72
N LEU A 160 13.44 -16.74 1.50
CA LEU A 160 13.28 -15.78 2.59
C LEU A 160 11.88 -15.88 3.19
N ASP A 161 11.76 -15.83 4.53
CA ASP A 161 10.48 -15.91 5.23
C ASP A 161 9.80 -14.53 5.33
N ILE A 162 10.57 -13.47 5.61
CA ILE A 162 10.09 -12.10 5.63
C ILE A 162 9.78 -11.65 4.21
N GLN A 163 8.60 -11.04 4.02
CA GLN A 163 8.03 -10.76 2.70
C GLN A 163 8.70 -9.59 1.99
N GLU A 164 9.00 -8.49 2.73
CA GLU A 164 9.59 -7.30 2.15
C GLU A 164 10.68 -6.70 3.03
N PHE A 165 11.78 -6.33 2.36
CA PHE A 165 12.88 -5.56 2.94
C PHE A 165 12.96 -4.23 2.21
N MET A 166 12.61 -3.16 2.91
CA MET A 166 12.45 -1.82 2.35
C MET A 166 13.55 -0.87 2.80
N ILE A 167 13.89 0.10 1.96
CA ILE A 167 14.71 1.26 2.30
C ILE A 167 13.86 2.51 2.42
N LEU A 168 14.26 3.40 3.33
CA LEU A 168 13.59 4.64 3.70
C LEU A 168 14.56 5.81 3.52
N PRO A 169 14.61 6.50 2.38
CA PRO A 169 15.53 7.62 2.14
C PRO A 169 15.04 8.92 2.78
N PHE A 170 14.81 8.92 4.10
CA PHE A 170 14.27 10.05 4.86
C PHE A 170 15.28 11.20 5.06
N GLY A 171 16.58 10.95 4.84
CA GLY A 171 17.61 12.01 4.87
C GLY A 171 17.66 12.86 3.59
N ALA A 172 16.76 12.63 2.63
CA ALA A 172 16.66 13.42 1.42
C ALA A 172 16.05 14.81 1.69
N ALA A 173 16.40 15.77 0.85
CA ALA A 173 15.85 17.14 0.93
C ALA A 173 14.52 17.31 0.17
N SER A 174 14.15 16.33 -0.66
CA SER A 174 12.97 16.35 -1.52
C SER A 174 12.56 14.93 -1.93
N VAL A 175 11.36 14.75 -2.48
CA VAL A 175 10.93 13.43 -2.96
C VAL A 175 11.74 12.99 -4.19
N ALA A 176 12.09 13.91 -5.08
CA ALA A 176 12.93 13.61 -6.24
C ALA A 176 14.32 13.11 -5.79
N GLU A 177 14.90 13.72 -4.75
CA GLU A 177 16.17 13.27 -4.15
C GLU A 177 16.01 11.90 -3.47
N ALA A 178 14.95 11.67 -2.72
CA ALA A 178 14.65 10.36 -2.12
C ALA A 178 14.55 9.25 -3.17
N ILE A 179 13.88 9.52 -4.29
CA ILE A 179 13.77 8.59 -5.42
C ILE A 179 15.14 8.32 -6.06
N ARG A 180 16.00 9.35 -6.21
CA ARG A 180 17.37 9.18 -6.70
C ARG A 180 18.18 8.28 -5.77
N MET A 181 18.17 8.57 -4.46
CA MET A 181 18.88 7.78 -3.44
C MET A 181 18.44 6.31 -3.48
N GLY A 182 17.14 6.06 -3.57
CA GLY A 182 16.57 4.72 -3.70
C GLY A 182 17.03 4.00 -4.96
N ALA A 183 17.00 4.66 -6.12
CA ALA A 183 17.42 4.10 -7.40
C ALA A 183 18.93 3.75 -7.41
N GLU A 184 19.78 4.62 -6.89
CA GLU A 184 21.22 4.38 -6.77
C GLU A 184 21.52 3.19 -5.84
N THR A 185 20.86 3.11 -4.68
CA THR A 185 20.98 1.97 -3.76
C THR A 185 20.51 0.67 -4.43
N PHE A 186 19.37 0.68 -5.11
CA PHE A 186 18.86 -0.47 -5.86
C PHE A 186 19.87 -0.98 -6.91
N HIS A 187 20.49 -0.08 -7.67
CA HIS A 187 21.49 -0.46 -8.66
C HIS A 187 22.81 -0.95 -8.03
N HIS A 188 23.20 -0.44 -6.87
CA HIS A 188 24.36 -0.97 -6.14
C HIS A 188 24.06 -2.36 -5.59
N LEU A 189 22.87 -2.60 -5.03
CA LEU A 189 22.43 -3.94 -4.61
C LEU A 189 22.48 -4.95 -5.76
N ALA A 190 22.00 -4.57 -6.95
CA ALA A 190 22.08 -5.42 -8.15
C ALA A 190 23.54 -5.82 -8.49
N ARG A 191 24.49 -4.87 -8.37
CA ARG A 191 25.91 -5.14 -8.64
C ARG A 191 26.51 -6.10 -7.61
N ILE A 192 26.19 -5.90 -6.32
CA ILE A 192 26.66 -6.75 -5.22
C ILE A 192 26.14 -8.17 -5.41
N LEU A 193 24.83 -8.36 -5.57
CA LEU A 193 24.20 -9.66 -5.78
C LEU A 193 24.80 -10.39 -7.00
N LYS A 194 24.94 -9.67 -8.12
CA LYS A 194 25.55 -10.23 -9.34
C LYS A 194 27.02 -10.60 -9.15
N GLY A 195 27.77 -9.80 -8.38
CA GLY A 195 29.19 -10.07 -8.06
C GLY A 195 29.38 -11.36 -7.29
N GLU A 196 28.41 -11.76 -6.48
CA GLU A 196 28.40 -13.00 -5.71
C GLU A 196 27.67 -14.17 -6.41
N GLY A 197 27.23 -13.95 -7.66
CA GLY A 197 26.55 -14.98 -8.45
C GLY A 197 25.09 -15.24 -8.02
N LEU A 198 24.51 -14.32 -7.26
CA LEU A 198 23.13 -14.40 -6.81
C LEU A 198 22.14 -13.86 -7.87
N SER A 199 20.88 -14.29 -7.78
CA SER A 199 19.81 -13.86 -8.69
C SER A 199 19.53 -12.36 -8.54
N THR A 200 19.40 -11.66 -9.68
CA THR A 200 18.86 -10.31 -9.78
C THR A 200 17.51 -10.29 -10.49
N ALA A 201 16.83 -11.44 -10.58
CA ALA A 201 15.43 -11.49 -10.96
C ALA A 201 14.59 -10.77 -9.90
N VAL A 202 13.52 -10.12 -10.31
CA VAL A 202 12.65 -9.33 -9.42
C VAL A 202 11.37 -10.06 -9.11
N GLY A 203 10.85 -9.84 -7.91
CA GLY A 203 9.56 -10.31 -7.46
C GLY A 203 8.40 -9.45 -7.98
N ASP A 204 7.20 -9.71 -7.46
CA ASP A 204 5.96 -9.04 -7.89
C ASP A 204 6.00 -7.52 -7.70
N GLU A 205 6.74 -7.03 -6.71
CA GLU A 205 6.85 -5.61 -6.39
C GLU A 205 8.13 -4.94 -6.90
N GLY A 206 8.92 -5.66 -7.69
CA GLY A 206 10.09 -5.12 -8.36
C GLY A 206 11.39 -5.16 -7.54
N GLY A 207 11.38 -5.62 -6.29
CA GLY A 207 12.58 -5.92 -5.50
C GLY A 207 13.26 -7.19 -5.98
N PHE A 208 14.57 -7.34 -5.73
CA PHE A 208 15.31 -8.55 -6.08
C PHE A 208 14.85 -9.75 -5.23
N ALA A 209 14.96 -10.94 -5.79
CA ALA A 209 14.53 -12.19 -5.16
C ALA A 209 15.69 -13.22 -5.09
N PRO A 210 16.81 -12.93 -4.41
CA PRO A 210 17.90 -13.89 -4.23
C PRO A 210 17.52 -14.98 -3.21
N ASN A 211 18.13 -16.17 -3.33
CA ASN A 211 18.18 -17.13 -2.23
C ASN A 211 19.30 -16.73 -1.28
N LEU A 212 18.97 -16.52 -0.01
CA LEU A 212 19.91 -16.14 1.04
C LEU A 212 19.84 -17.14 2.19
N SER A 213 20.88 -17.18 3.05
CA SER A 213 20.96 -18.15 4.14
C SER A 213 20.07 -17.82 5.35
N SER A 214 19.64 -16.56 5.49
CA SER A 214 18.70 -16.10 6.53
C SER A 214 18.09 -14.75 6.17
N ASN A 215 17.04 -14.36 6.90
CA ASN A 215 16.44 -13.03 6.78
C ASN A 215 17.45 -11.92 7.17
N GLU A 216 18.32 -12.17 8.15
CA GLU A 216 19.31 -11.19 8.59
C GLU A 216 20.37 -10.90 7.52
N VAL A 217 20.76 -11.88 6.71
CA VAL A 217 21.69 -11.69 5.59
C VAL A 217 21.13 -10.71 4.55
N ALA A 218 19.80 -10.67 4.36
CA ALA A 218 19.19 -9.67 3.48
C ALA A 218 19.45 -8.24 3.97
N LEU A 219 19.39 -8.01 5.29
CA LEU A 219 19.71 -6.70 5.89
C LEU A 219 21.18 -6.32 5.67
N GLU A 220 22.10 -7.29 5.79
CA GLU A 220 23.53 -7.04 5.52
C GLU A 220 23.78 -6.62 4.06
N TYR A 221 23.12 -7.27 3.10
CA TYR A 221 23.19 -6.84 1.69
C TYR A 221 22.65 -5.42 1.47
N ILE A 222 21.58 -5.06 2.15
CA ILE A 222 20.99 -3.72 2.06
C ILE A 222 21.93 -2.67 2.63
N ILE A 223 22.52 -2.90 3.82
CA ILE A 223 23.52 -2.01 4.42
C ILE A 223 24.69 -1.82 3.47
N ASN A 224 25.27 -2.89 2.94
CA ASN A 224 26.37 -2.84 1.99
C ASN A 224 26.01 -2.05 0.72
N ALA A 225 24.75 -2.16 0.25
CA ALA A 225 24.27 -1.42 -0.92
C ALA A 225 24.11 0.08 -0.65
N ILE A 226 23.60 0.46 0.52
CA ILE A 226 23.47 1.84 0.98
C ILE A 226 24.85 2.49 1.06
N GLU A 227 25.83 1.83 1.71
CA GLU A 227 27.20 2.31 1.83
C GLU A 227 27.92 2.42 0.47
N ALA A 228 27.76 1.39 -0.38
CA ALA A 228 28.32 1.39 -1.73
C ALA A 228 27.73 2.51 -2.63
N ALA A 229 26.49 2.93 -2.37
CA ALA A 229 25.88 4.08 -3.02
C ALA A 229 26.35 5.43 -2.47
N GLY A 230 27.16 5.43 -1.39
CA GLY A 230 27.70 6.63 -0.76
C GLY A 230 26.82 7.25 0.31
N TYR A 231 25.79 6.54 0.75
CA TYR A 231 24.87 6.99 1.79
C TYR A 231 25.19 6.37 3.15
N ARG A 232 24.72 6.99 4.22
CA ARG A 232 24.94 6.54 5.60
C ARG A 232 23.71 5.81 6.09
N PRO A 233 23.80 4.48 6.41
CA PRO A 233 22.72 3.75 7.03
C PRO A 233 22.27 4.42 8.34
N GLY A 234 20.95 4.53 8.54
CA GLY A 234 20.36 5.12 9.73
C GLY A 234 20.40 6.65 9.80
N LYS A 235 21.06 7.31 8.86
CA LYS A 235 21.09 8.78 8.80
C LYS A 235 20.51 9.34 7.51
N ASP A 236 20.93 8.78 6.38
CA ASP A 236 20.45 9.19 5.06
C ASP A 236 19.34 8.21 4.60
N ILE A 237 19.55 6.91 4.85
CA ILE A 237 18.61 5.84 4.50
C ILE A 237 18.45 4.90 5.69
N GLY A 238 17.22 4.71 6.14
CA GLY A 238 16.82 3.68 7.10
C GLY A 238 16.30 2.42 6.42
N ILE A 239 15.90 1.44 7.24
CA ILE A 239 15.34 0.16 6.79
C ILE A 239 13.96 -0.02 7.39
N ALA A 240 13.06 -0.67 6.66
CA ALA A 240 11.79 -1.18 7.16
C ALA A 240 11.56 -2.61 6.68
N LEU A 241 10.76 -3.36 7.43
CA LEU A 241 10.33 -4.71 7.12
C LEU A 241 8.81 -4.76 6.97
N ASP A 242 8.34 -5.58 6.05
CA ASP A 242 7.01 -6.18 6.10
C ASP A 242 7.20 -7.68 6.31
N ALA A 243 6.86 -8.14 7.50
CA ALA A 243 7.03 -9.54 7.84
C ALA A 243 5.93 -10.41 7.24
N ALA A 244 4.72 -9.88 7.07
CA ALA A 244 3.52 -10.63 6.69
C ALA A 244 3.40 -11.92 7.52
N ALA A 245 3.53 -11.80 8.84
CA ALA A 245 3.77 -12.93 9.73
C ALA A 245 2.64 -13.98 9.76
N SER A 246 1.44 -13.61 9.30
CA SER A 246 0.35 -14.56 9.08
C SER A 246 0.72 -15.67 8.09
N GLU A 247 1.59 -15.40 7.12
CA GLU A 247 2.01 -16.34 6.08
C GLU A 247 2.87 -17.49 6.63
N PHE A 248 3.63 -17.26 7.70
CA PHE A 248 4.45 -18.27 8.34
C PHE A 248 4.00 -18.66 9.76
N TYR A 249 2.77 -18.29 10.13
CA TYR A 249 2.14 -18.70 11.40
C TYR A 249 1.35 -20.02 11.22
N ARG A 250 1.69 -21.01 12.06
CA ARG A 250 1.02 -22.33 12.06
C ARG A 250 0.94 -22.88 13.49
N ASP A 251 -0.23 -23.30 13.91
CA ASP A 251 -0.46 -24.00 15.20
C ASP A 251 0.14 -23.27 16.44
N GLY A 252 0.03 -21.94 16.48
CA GLY A 252 0.55 -21.14 17.59
C GLY A 252 2.04 -20.86 17.53
N LYS A 253 2.72 -21.14 16.41
CA LYS A 253 4.15 -20.91 16.18
C LYS A 253 4.39 -20.14 14.89
N TYR A 254 5.45 -19.36 14.88
CA TYR A 254 6.02 -18.67 13.74
C TYR A 254 7.19 -19.48 13.19
N ILE A 255 7.11 -19.91 11.93
CA ILE A 255 8.03 -20.89 11.35
C ILE A 255 8.92 -20.22 10.31
N PHE A 256 10.19 -19.99 10.64
CA PHE A 256 11.20 -19.57 9.69
C PHE A 256 11.78 -20.81 8.99
N GLN A 257 11.26 -21.09 7.79
CA GLN A 257 11.67 -22.26 7.01
C GLN A 257 13.13 -22.13 6.55
N SER A 258 13.56 -20.92 6.17
CA SER A 258 14.93 -20.66 5.74
C SER A 258 15.98 -20.99 6.80
N GLU A 259 15.64 -20.85 8.07
CA GLU A 259 16.53 -21.00 9.21
C GLU A 259 16.26 -22.28 10.03
N GLY A 260 15.18 -23.03 9.68
CA GLY A 260 14.75 -24.21 10.43
C GLY A 260 14.37 -23.93 11.88
N ARG A 261 13.75 -22.76 12.14
CA ARG A 261 13.37 -22.28 13.48
C ARG A 261 11.86 -22.22 13.64
N GLU A 262 11.39 -22.61 14.81
CA GLU A 262 10.01 -22.44 15.26
C GLU A 262 10.02 -21.51 16.46
N LEU A 263 9.30 -20.40 16.39
CA LEU A 263 9.29 -19.35 17.40
C LEU A 263 7.89 -19.20 18.00
N THR A 264 7.81 -18.93 19.29
CA THR A 264 6.62 -18.35 19.92
C THR A 264 6.52 -16.87 19.54
N ALA A 265 5.39 -16.23 19.80
CA ALA A 265 5.25 -14.79 19.57
C ALA A 265 6.30 -13.97 20.33
N VAL A 266 6.57 -14.35 21.61
CA VAL A 266 7.57 -13.66 22.43
C VAL A 266 8.97 -13.82 21.83
N GLU A 267 9.36 -15.03 21.39
CA GLU A 267 10.66 -15.25 20.76
C GLU A 267 10.80 -14.54 19.41
N LEU A 268 9.69 -14.34 18.68
CA LEU A 268 9.71 -13.53 17.46
C LEU A 268 9.86 -12.04 17.79
N ILE A 269 9.22 -11.53 18.83
CA ILE A 269 9.43 -10.17 19.32
C ILE A 269 10.89 -9.97 19.78
N ASP A 270 11.47 -10.93 20.51
CA ASP A 270 12.89 -10.91 20.89
C ASP A 270 13.82 -10.87 19.68
N TYR A 271 13.47 -11.59 18.61
CA TYR A 271 14.20 -11.54 17.34
C TYR A 271 14.16 -10.15 16.69
N TYR A 272 12.99 -9.50 16.64
CA TYR A 272 12.88 -8.14 16.14
C TYR A 272 13.65 -7.14 16.99
N GLU A 273 13.61 -7.28 18.31
CA GLU A 273 14.36 -6.43 19.24
C GLU A 273 15.87 -6.50 18.97
N ALA A 274 16.41 -7.71 18.76
CA ALA A 274 17.81 -7.91 18.38
C ALA A 274 18.16 -7.30 17.01
N LEU A 275 17.24 -7.33 16.03
CA LEU A 275 17.44 -6.67 14.75
C LEU A 275 17.45 -5.14 14.87
N ILE A 276 16.56 -4.56 15.70
CA ILE A 276 16.49 -3.11 15.96
C ILE A 276 17.79 -2.61 16.62
N GLU A 277 18.35 -3.39 17.55
CA GLU A 277 19.64 -3.05 18.18
C GLU A 277 20.82 -3.08 17.21
N LYS A 278 20.79 -3.96 16.22
CA LYS A 278 21.90 -4.20 15.29
C LYS A 278 21.83 -3.37 14.00
N TYR A 279 20.64 -3.12 13.49
CA TYR A 279 20.40 -2.46 12.21
C TYR A 279 19.58 -1.19 12.37
N PRO A 280 19.69 -0.21 11.46
CA PRO A 280 18.85 0.99 11.46
C PRO A 280 17.43 0.68 10.97
N LEU A 281 16.72 -0.15 11.74
CA LEU A 281 15.35 -0.57 11.49
C LEU A 281 14.39 0.39 12.14
N TYR A 282 13.54 1.04 11.35
CA TYR A 282 12.63 2.10 11.78
C TYR A 282 11.16 1.71 11.74
N SER A 283 10.81 0.64 11.01
CA SER A 283 9.41 0.23 10.87
C SER A 283 9.31 -1.28 10.65
N ILE A 284 8.32 -1.90 11.29
CA ILE A 284 7.92 -3.30 11.06
C ILE A 284 6.42 -3.32 10.81
N GLU A 285 6.03 -3.82 9.64
CA GLU A 285 4.66 -4.08 9.23
C GLU A 285 4.34 -5.55 9.47
N ASP A 286 3.12 -5.81 9.98
CA ASP A 286 2.56 -7.15 10.23
C ASP A 286 3.57 -8.13 10.86
N GLY A 287 4.23 -7.66 11.93
CA GLY A 287 5.23 -8.42 12.66
C GLY A 287 4.69 -9.66 13.37
N LEU A 288 3.38 -9.77 13.54
CA LEU A 288 2.67 -10.91 14.12
C LEU A 288 1.42 -11.23 13.29
N ALA A 289 0.88 -12.45 13.45
CA ALA A 289 -0.31 -12.89 12.74
C ALA A 289 -1.53 -12.01 13.05
N GLU A 290 -2.43 -11.81 12.05
CA GLU A 290 -3.62 -10.93 12.14
C GLU A 290 -4.62 -11.33 13.24
N GLY A 291 -4.57 -12.59 13.71
CA GLY A 291 -5.41 -13.10 14.78
C GLY A 291 -4.79 -13.03 16.18
N ASP A 292 -3.51 -12.74 16.31
CA ASP A 292 -2.76 -12.83 17.58
C ASP A 292 -2.75 -11.50 18.34
N TRP A 293 -3.93 -10.94 18.59
CA TRP A 293 -4.14 -9.61 19.19
C TRP A 293 -3.42 -9.40 20.52
N ASP A 294 -3.38 -10.41 21.37
CA ASP A 294 -2.75 -10.30 22.70
C ASP A 294 -1.22 -10.16 22.57
N SER A 295 -0.61 -10.85 21.61
CA SER A 295 0.83 -10.71 21.33
C SER A 295 1.15 -9.37 20.63
N TRP A 296 0.22 -8.81 19.85
CA TRP A 296 0.36 -7.48 19.26
C TRP A 296 0.40 -6.39 20.35
N GLU A 297 -0.38 -6.50 21.43
CA GLU A 297 -0.31 -5.60 22.59
C GLU A 297 1.11 -5.65 23.20
N ILE A 298 1.67 -6.85 23.42
CA ILE A 298 3.02 -7.05 23.95
C ILE A 298 4.08 -6.45 23.03
N MET A 299 3.97 -6.69 21.71
CA MET A 299 4.90 -6.14 20.71
C MET A 299 4.88 -4.60 20.74
N THR A 300 3.69 -4.02 20.81
CA THR A 300 3.53 -2.56 20.83
C THR A 300 4.11 -1.95 22.11
N GLU A 301 3.86 -2.57 23.28
CA GLU A 301 4.43 -2.12 24.54
C GLU A 301 5.97 -2.14 24.54
N ARG A 302 6.57 -3.21 23.97
CA ARG A 302 8.03 -3.39 23.98
C ARG A 302 8.75 -2.54 22.94
N LEU A 303 8.22 -2.47 21.71
CA LEU A 303 8.93 -1.91 20.55
C LEU A 303 8.37 -0.57 20.08
N GLY A 304 7.12 -0.23 20.41
CA GLY A 304 6.41 0.91 19.85
C GLY A 304 6.97 2.30 20.20
N ASN A 305 7.83 2.39 21.23
CA ASN A 305 8.55 3.62 21.54
C ASN A 305 9.88 3.76 20.77
N ALA A 306 10.36 2.68 20.17
CA ALA A 306 11.63 2.66 19.44
C ALA A 306 11.44 2.69 17.92
N ILE A 307 10.36 2.09 17.43
CA ILE A 307 10.08 1.97 16.00
C ILE A 307 8.59 2.17 15.68
N GLN A 308 8.30 2.39 14.42
CA GLN A 308 6.94 2.33 13.88
C GLN A 308 6.51 0.86 13.76
N ILE A 309 5.33 0.54 14.30
CA ILE A 309 4.67 -0.76 14.18
C ILE A 309 3.41 -0.54 13.32
N VAL A 310 3.41 -1.09 12.12
CA VAL A 310 2.33 -0.89 11.14
C VAL A 310 1.41 -2.10 11.14
N GLY A 311 0.11 -1.86 11.36
CA GLY A 311 -0.91 -2.87 11.15
C GLY A 311 -1.48 -2.80 9.74
N ASP A 312 -1.35 -3.89 8.97
CA ASP A 312 -1.98 -4.11 7.67
C ASP A 312 -3.14 -5.09 7.79
N ASP A 313 -2.89 -6.38 7.76
CA ASP A 313 -3.92 -7.42 7.80
C ASP A 313 -4.73 -7.43 9.11
N ILE A 314 -4.13 -6.96 10.20
CA ILE A 314 -4.84 -6.84 11.49
C ILE A 314 -5.95 -5.79 11.45
N PHE A 315 -5.83 -4.74 10.61
CA PHE A 315 -6.78 -3.62 10.51
C PHE A 315 -7.55 -3.55 9.20
N VAL A 316 -6.96 -4.02 8.11
CA VAL A 316 -7.51 -4.05 6.74
C VAL A 316 -8.17 -2.74 6.30
N THR A 317 -7.60 -1.59 6.69
CA THR A 317 -8.15 -0.24 6.44
C THR A 317 -9.61 -0.07 6.92
N ASN A 318 -10.09 -0.95 7.79
CA ASN A 318 -11.47 -0.96 8.28
C ASN A 318 -11.61 -0.12 9.55
N PRO A 319 -12.46 0.94 9.57
CA PRO A 319 -12.57 1.85 10.70
C PRO A 319 -13.06 1.17 11.99
N ASP A 320 -13.95 0.20 11.91
CA ASP A 320 -14.49 -0.50 13.10
C ASP A 320 -13.44 -1.43 13.71
N ILE A 321 -12.67 -2.12 12.89
CA ILE A 321 -11.57 -2.99 13.35
C ILE A 321 -10.44 -2.13 13.90
N PHE A 322 -10.09 -1.05 13.20
CA PHE A 322 -9.04 -0.12 13.63
C PHE A 322 -9.38 0.56 14.96
N LYS A 323 -10.62 0.97 15.17
CA LYS A 323 -11.09 1.50 16.46
C LYS A 323 -10.82 0.54 17.61
N ARG A 324 -11.07 -0.75 17.42
CA ARG A 324 -10.73 -1.78 18.43
C ARG A 324 -9.23 -1.84 18.67
N GLY A 325 -8.39 -1.68 17.64
CA GLY A 325 -6.93 -1.62 17.78
C GLY A 325 -6.47 -0.44 18.63
N ILE A 326 -7.06 0.74 18.39
CA ILE A 326 -6.79 1.95 19.17
C ILE A 326 -7.17 1.72 20.64
N GLU A 327 -8.36 1.19 20.91
CA GLU A 327 -8.84 0.90 22.29
C GLU A 327 -7.93 -0.08 23.03
N LYS A 328 -7.26 -0.99 22.33
CA LYS A 328 -6.33 -1.99 22.88
C LYS A 328 -4.86 -1.53 22.91
N GLY A 329 -4.54 -0.42 22.30
CA GLY A 329 -3.15 0.06 22.18
C GLY A 329 -2.29 -0.82 21.28
N VAL A 330 -2.88 -1.38 20.22
CA VAL A 330 -2.21 -2.26 19.24
C VAL A 330 -1.66 -1.44 18.09
N ALA A 331 -0.35 -1.60 17.76
CA ALA A 331 0.39 -0.83 16.77
C ALA A 331 0.50 0.68 17.10
N ASN A 332 1.16 1.45 16.26
CA ASN A 332 1.23 2.92 16.32
C ASN A 332 1.12 3.54 14.92
N SER A 333 0.87 2.71 13.91
CA SER A 333 0.67 3.08 12.52
C SER A 333 -0.33 2.13 11.86
N ILE A 334 -0.99 2.61 10.81
CA ILE A 334 -1.89 1.80 9.98
C ILE A 334 -1.49 1.88 8.51
N LEU A 335 -1.50 0.73 7.83
CA LEU A 335 -1.39 0.68 6.38
C LEU A 335 -2.73 1.02 5.74
N ILE A 336 -2.73 1.84 4.70
CA ILE A 336 -3.94 2.32 4.01
C ILE A 336 -3.97 1.74 2.60
N LYS A 337 -4.89 0.85 2.36
CA LYS A 337 -5.16 0.21 1.06
C LYS A 337 -6.63 0.40 0.69
N LEU A 338 -6.91 1.26 -0.30
CA LEU A 338 -8.28 1.60 -0.70
C LEU A 338 -9.17 0.38 -0.99
N ASN A 339 -8.60 -0.66 -1.62
CA ASN A 339 -9.38 -1.84 -1.99
C ASN A 339 -9.66 -2.81 -0.83
N GLN A 340 -9.00 -2.66 0.33
CA GLN A 340 -9.31 -3.46 1.52
C GLN A 340 -10.67 -3.08 2.13
N ILE A 341 -11.09 -1.83 1.94
CA ILE A 341 -12.38 -1.32 2.43
C ILE A 341 -13.37 -1.03 1.30
N GLY A 342 -12.90 -0.52 0.14
CA GLY A 342 -13.66 -0.48 -1.11
C GLY A 342 -14.34 0.84 -1.44
N THR A 343 -14.16 1.93 -0.67
CA THR A 343 -14.54 3.30 -1.03
C THR A 343 -13.50 4.31 -0.61
N LEU A 344 -13.48 5.45 -1.28
CA LEU A 344 -12.64 6.58 -0.89
C LEU A 344 -13.08 7.18 0.45
N THR A 345 -14.39 7.30 0.67
CA THR A 345 -14.95 7.87 1.91
C THR A 345 -14.55 7.06 3.13
N GLU A 346 -14.77 5.74 3.16
CA GLU A 346 -14.38 4.90 4.29
C GLU A 346 -12.86 4.91 4.51
N THR A 347 -12.07 5.00 3.43
CA THR A 347 -10.62 5.15 3.50
C THR A 347 -10.23 6.46 4.20
N LEU A 348 -10.85 7.58 3.83
CA LEU A 348 -10.60 8.90 4.44
C LEU A 348 -11.06 8.94 5.90
N ASP A 349 -12.16 8.30 6.24
CA ASP A 349 -12.64 8.18 7.63
C ASP A 349 -11.64 7.41 8.50
N THR A 350 -11.08 6.31 7.98
CA THR A 350 -10.02 5.54 8.67
C THR A 350 -8.75 6.38 8.88
N ILE A 351 -8.33 7.12 7.86
CA ILE A 351 -7.17 8.03 7.95
C ILE A 351 -7.42 9.14 8.98
N GLN A 352 -8.61 9.73 9.00
CA GLN A 352 -8.96 10.76 9.97
C GLN A 352 -8.92 10.20 11.39
N MET A 353 -9.49 9.01 11.62
CA MET A 353 -9.44 8.32 12.90
C MET A 353 -8.00 8.05 13.36
N ALA A 354 -7.10 7.64 12.44
CA ALA A 354 -5.69 7.42 12.74
C ALA A 354 -5.03 8.71 13.25
N LYS A 355 -5.21 9.82 12.53
CA LYS A 355 -4.65 11.13 12.92
C LYS A 355 -5.16 11.62 14.26
N GLU A 356 -6.45 11.50 14.52
CA GLU A 356 -7.07 11.90 15.79
C GLU A 356 -6.58 11.07 16.97
N SER A 357 -6.16 9.83 16.72
CA SER A 357 -5.67 8.89 17.74
C SER A 357 -4.14 8.87 17.86
N GLY A 358 -3.43 9.73 17.12
CA GLY A 358 -1.97 9.81 17.18
C GLY A 358 -1.23 8.69 16.43
N TYR A 359 -1.93 7.92 15.58
CA TYR A 359 -1.32 6.93 14.69
C TYR A 359 -0.80 7.59 13.42
N THR A 360 0.33 7.12 12.92
CA THR A 360 0.79 7.46 11.57
C THR A 360 0.04 6.62 10.52
N THR A 361 0.08 7.08 9.27
CA THR A 361 -0.54 6.37 8.13
C THR A 361 0.49 6.13 7.05
N VAL A 362 0.49 4.94 6.46
CA VAL A 362 1.30 4.59 5.29
C VAL A 362 0.36 4.28 4.14
N VAL A 363 0.31 5.12 3.12
CA VAL A 363 -0.49 4.83 1.92
C VAL A 363 0.21 3.76 1.09
N SER A 364 -0.50 2.69 0.74
CA SER A 364 0.11 1.51 0.16
C SER A 364 -0.53 1.09 -1.17
N HIS A 365 0.32 0.53 -2.02
CA HIS A 365 -0.05 -0.24 -3.20
C HIS A 365 -0.53 -1.65 -2.83
N ARG A 366 -0.78 -2.48 -3.85
CA ARG A 366 -0.95 -3.93 -3.72
C ARG A 366 0.06 -4.66 -4.62
N SER A 367 0.19 -5.97 -4.42
CA SER A 367 1.07 -6.82 -5.24
C SER A 367 0.65 -6.87 -6.71
N GLY A 368 -0.66 -6.86 -7.02
CA GLY A 368 -1.20 -6.65 -8.36
C GLY A 368 -1.59 -5.20 -8.59
N GLU A 369 -0.78 -4.46 -9.31
CA GLU A 369 -0.97 -3.04 -9.61
C GLU A 369 -1.24 -2.80 -11.09
N THR A 370 -1.63 -1.57 -11.39
CA THR A 370 -1.74 -1.04 -12.75
C THR A 370 -0.87 0.21 -12.89
N GLU A 371 -0.91 0.90 -14.04
CA GLU A 371 -0.30 2.21 -14.22
C GLU A 371 -1.01 3.33 -13.45
N ASP A 372 -2.14 3.07 -12.83
CA ASP A 372 -2.90 4.04 -12.04
C ASP A 372 -2.07 4.57 -10.86
N SER A 373 -1.99 5.90 -10.74
CA SER A 373 -1.18 6.59 -9.72
C SER A 373 -2.01 7.23 -8.61
N PHE A 374 -3.27 6.85 -8.43
CA PHE A 374 -4.19 7.47 -7.45
C PHE A 374 -3.59 7.57 -6.05
N ILE A 375 -2.90 6.53 -5.60
CA ILE A 375 -2.30 6.49 -4.25
C ILE A 375 -1.20 7.53 -4.05
N ALA A 376 -0.52 7.99 -5.10
CA ALA A 376 0.45 9.08 -4.99
C ALA A 376 -0.24 10.41 -4.68
N ASP A 377 -1.33 10.71 -5.40
CA ASP A 377 -2.16 11.88 -5.14
C ASP A 377 -2.85 11.80 -3.76
N LEU A 378 -3.32 10.61 -3.36
CA LEU A 378 -3.89 10.37 -2.04
C LEU A 378 -2.88 10.65 -0.93
N ALA A 379 -1.66 10.11 -1.04
CA ALA A 379 -0.62 10.29 -0.03
C ALA A 379 -0.29 11.76 0.23
N VAL A 380 -0.18 12.56 -0.84
CA VAL A 380 0.04 14.01 -0.72
C VAL A 380 -1.22 14.72 -0.24
N GLY A 381 -2.40 14.34 -0.77
CA GLY A 381 -3.69 14.93 -0.39
C GLY A 381 -3.93 14.87 1.11
N ILE A 382 -3.71 13.71 1.70
CA ILE A 382 -3.92 13.52 3.14
C ILE A 382 -2.70 13.93 4.00
N ASN A 383 -1.58 14.36 3.40
CA ASN A 383 -0.32 14.59 4.10
C ASN A 383 0.10 13.37 4.94
N SER A 384 0.13 12.17 4.34
CA SER A 384 0.46 10.92 5.06
C SER A 384 1.88 10.91 5.59
N GLY A 385 2.79 11.63 4.94
CA GLY A 385 4.22 11.61 5.22
C GLY A 385 4.94 10.34 4.75
N GLN A 386 4.23 9.27 4.39
CA GLN A 386 4.78 7.99 3.98
C GLN A 386 3.97 7.36 2.84
N ILE A 387 4.65 6.65 1.94
CA ILE A 387 4.04 5.83 0.89
C ILE A 387 4.84 4.54 0.67
N LYS A 388 4.15 3.41 0.62
CA LYS A 388 4.70 2.09 0.27
C LYS A 388 4.19 1.72 -1.12
N THR A 389 5.06 1.75 -2.14
CA THR A 389 4.63 1.51 -3.52
C THR A 389 5.61 0.69 -4.35
N GLY A 390 6.30 -0.26 -3.70
CA GLY A 390 7.21 -1.20 -4.33
C GLY A 390 8.59 -0.63 -4.62
N SER A 391 9.31 -1.26 -5.53
CA SER A 391 10.72 -0.98 -5.83
C SER A 391 10.90 0.07 -6.93
N MET A 392 12.18 0.34 -7.25
CA MET A 392 12.62 1.21 -8.35
C MET A 392 12.59 0.50 -9.72
N SER A 393 11.85 -0.57 -9.86
CA SER A 393 11.65 -1.31 -11.11
C SER A 393 10.18 -1.70 -11.28
N ARG A 394 9.78 -2.06 -12.52
CA ARG A 394 8.40 -2.29 -12.98
C ARG A 394 7.60 -0.99 -13.12
N SER A 395 7.00 -0.78 -14.29
CA SER A 395 6.32 0.48 -14.64
C SER A 395 5.12 0.79 -13.73
N ASP A 396 4.43 -0.25 -13.25
CA ASP A 396 3.32 -0.16 -12.31
C ASP A 396 3.74 0.47 -10.96
N ARG A 397 4.98 0.27 -10.52
CA ARG A 397 5.55 0.89 -9.30
C ARG A 397 6.08 2.30 -9.61
N VAL A 398 6.91 2.40 -10.63
CA VAL A 398 7.55 3.66 -11.03
C VAL A 398 6.54 4.73 -11.44
N ALA A 399 5.35 4.36 -11.93
CA ALA A 399 4.27 5.30 -12.23
C ALA A 399 3.90 6.20 -11.04
N LYS A 400 3.85 5.63 -9.82
CA LYS A 400 3.54 6.37 -8.58
C LYS A 400 4.67 7.31 -8.19
N TYR A 401 5.92 6.86 -8.29
CA TYR A 401 7.10 7.71 -8.05
C TYR A 401 7.18 8.88 -9.03
N ASN A 402 6.95 8.62 -10.31
CA ASN A 402 6.89 9.66 -11.32
C ASN A 402 5.77 10.67 -11.05
N GLN A 403 4.63 10.22 -10.51
CA GLN A 403 3.53 11.12 -10.13
C GLN A 403 3.93 12.00 -8.94
N LEU A 404 4.63 11.48 -7.94
CA LEU A 404 5.13 12.27 -6.81
C LEU A 404 6.10 13.37 -7.29
N ILE A 405 7.00 13.08 -8.26
CA ILE A 405 7.89 14.08 -8.85
C ILE A 405 7.07 15.19 -9.55
N ARG A 406 6.02 14.85 -10.32
CA ARG A 406 5.15 15.85 -10.96
C ARG A 406 4.40 16.70 -9.93
N ILE A 407 3.97 16.11 -8.83
CA ILE A 407 3.31 16.85 -7.74
C ILE A 407 4.30 17.79 -7.07
N GLU A 408 5.53 17.35 -6.79
CA GLU A 408 6.60 18.20 -6.23
C GLU A 408 6.90 19.39 -7.13
N GLU A 409 7.06 19.14 -8.44
CA GLU A 409 7.28 20.20 -9.44
C GLU A 409 6.13 21.21 -9.45
N ARG A 410 4.88 20.75 -9.37
CA ARG A 410 3.71 21.62 -9.35
C ARG A 410 3.59 22.44 -8.07
N LEU A 411 3.97 21.89 -6.93
CA LEU A 411 4.00 22.59 -5.63
C LEU A 411 5.13 23.62 -5.56
N GLY A 412 6.25 23.37 -6.25
CA GLY A 412 7.42 24.26 -6.24
C GLY A 412 7.90 24.54 -4.81
N GLU A 413 8.13 25.79 -4.46
CA GLU A 413 8.63 26.21 -3.14
C GLU A 413 7.66 25.90 -1.98
N SER A 414 6.39 25.59 -2.25
CA SER A 414 5.44 25.19 -1.22
C SER A 414 5.48 23.70 -0.88
N ALA A 415 6.21 22.89 -1.66
CA ALA A 415 6.41 21.47 -1.36
C ALA A 415 7.13 21.32 -0.02
N ALA A 416 6.63 20.43 0.82
CA ALA A 416 7.27 20.03 2.06
C ALA A 416 7.65 18.55 2.00
N PHE A 417 8.78 18.20 2.61
CA PHE A 417 9.23 16.82 2.78
C PHE A 417 9.50 16.58 4.27
N PRO A 418 9.18 15.40 4.85
CA PRO A 418 9.31 15.18 6.27
C PRO A 418 10.77 15.26 6.74
N GLU A 419 11.06 16.08 7.74
CA GLU A 419 12.42 16.24 8.27
C GLU A 419 12.75 15.24 9.40
N ASN A 420 11.76 14.75 10.15
CA ASN A 420 11.95 13.93 11.36
C ASN A 420 10.83 12.88 11.51
N LEU A 421 10.55 12.13 10.46
CA LEU A 421 9.43 11.19 10.46
C LEU A 421 9.61 10.02 11.46
N PHE A 422 10.86 9.63 11.71
CA PHE A 422 11.23 8.46 12.53
C PHE A 422 12.16 8.82 13.70
N VAL A 423 12.23 10.10 14.10
CA VAL A 423 13.11 10.59 15.18
C VAL A 423 12.27 11.13 16.34
#